data_362cacaf4feb8d285f74172dabdb4730
#
_entry.id   362cacaf4feb8d285f74172dabdb4730
#
_cell.length_a   1.000
_cell.length_b   1.000
_cell.length_c   1.000
_cell.angle_alpha   90.00
_cell.angle_beta   90.00
_cell.angle_gamma   90.00
#
_symmetry.space_group_name_H-M   'P 1'
#
loop_
_entity.id
_entity.type
_entity.pdbx_description
1 polymer ?
#
loop_
_entity_poly.entity_id
_entity_poly.type
_entity_poly.pdbx_seq_one_letter_code
_entity_poly.pdbx_strand_id
1 'polypeptide(L)'
;YDCDDTDPTITGNNIFYADVDGDDLGDPNDYLEVCSLEIPEGYVDNNFDEYPFDFDNDAHETEFDCDDLDATIWDEVTYYTDADLDTYGDINAPEDFCSLTAPIGFTTDFSDCDDTNSQLFEDQLYYADVDGDGLGDPNDYTFVCLLTPPIGYVYNADDFYPIDFDNDGTQTQYDCDDLDATIWDEVTYYTDA
;
A
#
# COMPACT_ATOMS: atom_id res chain seq x y z
N TYR A 1 -12.32 -39.79 -49.99
CA TYR A 1 -13.71 -40.06 -49.64
C TYR A 1 -14.45 -38.74 -49.82
N ASP A 2 -15.34 -38.68 -50.84
CA ASP A 2 -16.18 -37.55 -51.10
C ASP A 2 -17.29 -37.51 -50.04
N CYS A 3 -17.47 -36.43 -49.33
CA CYS A 3 -18.44 -36.32 -48.27
C CYS A 3 -19.77 -35.72 -48.74
N ASP A 4 -19.82 -35.13 -49.98
CA ASP A 4 -21.05 -34.65 -50.63
C ASP A 4 -21.09 -35.01 -52.11
N ASP A 5 -21.65 -36.19 -52.41
CA ASP A 5 -21.81 -36.71 -53.79
C ASP A 5 -22.62 -35.77 -54.70
N THR A 6 -23.24 -34.72 -54.19
CA THR A 6 -24.07 -33.74 -54.94
C THR A 6 -23.35 -32.45 -55.26
N ASP A 7 -22.27 -32.12 -54.56
CA ASP A 7 -21.43 -30.93 -54.81
C ASP A 7 -19.98 -31.32 -55.09
N PRO A 8 -19.54 -31.28 -56.39
CA PRO A 8 -18.20 -31.66 -56.76
C PRO A 8 -17.10 -30.71 -56.24
N THR A 9 -17.44 -29.63 -55.56
CA THR A 9 -16.47 -28.69 -54.94
C THR A 9 -16.12 -29.11 -53.53
N ILE A 10 -16.92 -29.98 -52.86
CA ILE A 10 -16.73 -30.47 -51.50
C ILE A 10 -16.20 -31.90 -51.55
N THR A 11 -14.91 -32.08 -51.67
CA THR A 11 -14.27 -33.39 -51.83
C THR A 11 -13.86 -34.07 -50.50
N GLY A 12 -14.12 -33.44 -49.35
CA GLY A 12 -13.80 -33.94 -48.03
C GLY A 12 -14.24 -33.00 -46.92
N ASN A 13 -14.07 -33.42 -45.66
CA ASN A 13 -14.35 -32.57 -44.52
C ASN A 13 -13.36 -31.41 -44.45
N ASN A 14 -13.84 -30.23 -44.15
CA ASN A 14 -13.06 -29.08 -43.73
C ASN A 14 -13.03 -29.01 -42.21
N ILE A 15 -11.94 -28.50 -41.66
CA ILE A 15 -11.74 -28.31 -40.23
C ILE A 15 -11.90 -26.80 -39.97
N PHE A 16 -12.75 -26.45 -39.02
CA PHE A 16 -12.93 -25.11 -38.50
C PHE A 16 -12.66 -25.15 -36.98
N TYR A 17 -12.07 -24.10 -36.47
CA TYR A 17 -11.63 -24.00 -35.07
C TYR A 17 -12.53 -23.00 -34.33
N ALA A 18 -12.85 -23.32 -33.08
CA ALA A 18 -13.70 -22.44 -32.26
C ALA A 18 -13.01 -21.09 -32.03
N ASP A 19 -13.76 -20.02 -32.23
CA ASP A 19 -13.42 -18.63 -31.93
C ASP A 19 -14.29 -18.22 -30.75
N VAL A 20 -13.78 -18.41 -29.53
CA VAL A 20 -14.56 -18.32 -28.30
C VAL A 20 -14.65 -16.87 -27.81
N ASP A 21 -13.57 -16.13 -27.90
CA ASP A 21 -13.45 -14.74 -27.47
C ASP A 21 -13.74 -13.71 -28.57
N GLY A 22 -13.78 -14.18 -29.84
CA GLY A 22 -14.20 -13.37 -30.99
C GLY A 22 -13.11 -12.50 -31.61
N ASP A 23 -11.85 -12.94 -31.50
CA ASP A 23 -10.68 -12.24 -32.04
C ASP A 23 -10.33 -12.61 -33.50
N ASP A 24 -11.12 -13.48 -34.14
CA ASP A 24 -10.90 -14.09 -35.44
C ASP A 24 -9.74 -15.11 -35.48
N LEU A 25 -9.22 -15.57 -34.34
CA LEU A 25 -8.31 -16.70 -34.22
C LEU A 25 -9.06 -17.91 -33.67
N GLY A 26 -8.58 -19.13 -33.99
CA GLY A 26 -9.25 -20.35 -33.58
C GLY A 26 -8.41 -21.19 -32.65
N ASP A 27 -9.06 -21.75 -31.62
CA ASP A 27 -8.46 -22.67 -30.65
C ASP A 27 -7.94 -23.93 -31.32
N PRO A 28 -6.62 -24.21 -31.32
CA PRO A 28 -6.07 -25.45 -31.92
C PRO A 28 -6.57 -26.72 -31.26
N ASN A 29 -7.18 -26.65 -30.09
CA ASN A 29 -7.65 -27.82 -29.33
C ASN A 29 -9.18 -28.02 -29.43
N ASP A 30 -9.93 -27.01 -29.90
CA ASP A 30 -11.37 -27.12 -30.14
C ASP A 30 -11.72 -26.88 -31.60
N TYR A 31 -12.06 -27.96 -32.29
CA TYR A 31 -12.33 -27.93 -33.72
C TYR A 31 -13.53 -28.78 -34.12
N LEU A 32 -14.13 -28.38 -35.25
CA LEU A 32 -15.25 -29.09 -35.86
C LEU A 32 -14.87 -29.53 -37.28
N GLU A 33 -15.09 -30.81 -37.59
CA GLU A 33 -14.95 -31.36 -38.95
C GLU A 33 -16.31 -31.44 -39.61
N VAL A 34 -16.52 -30.67 -40.67
CA VAL A 34 -17.79 -30.61 -41.41
C VAL A 34 -17.60 -30.75 -42.93
N CYS A 35 -18.56 -31.40 -43.56
CA CYS A 35 -18.67 -31.48 -45.03
C CYS A 35 -19.33 -30.22 -45.57
N SER A 36 -18.64 -29.07 -45.46
CA SER A 36 -19.09 -27.75 -45.90
C SER A 36 -17.90 -26.85 -46.23
N LEU A 37 -18.07 -25.94 -47.17
CA LEU A 37 -17.15 -24.83 -47.41
C LEU A 37 -17.54 -23.56 -46.63
N GLU A 38 -18.75 -23.56 -46.04
CA GLU A 38 -19.20 -22.42 -45.24
C GLU A 38 -18.67 -22.60 -43.78
N ILE A 39 -18.08 -21.54 -43.29
CA ILE A 39 -17.58 -21.48 -41.91
C ILE A 39 -18.79 -21.41 -40.96
N PRO A 40 -18.94 -22.31 -39.99
CA PRO A 40 -20.02 -22.25 -38.98
C PRO A 40 -19.90 -21.00 -38.10
N GLU A 41 -21.02 -20.53 -37.58
CA GLU A 41 -21.05 -19.42 -36.62
C GLU A 41 -20.23 -19.78 -35.37
N GLY A 42 -19.35 -18.86 -34.91
CA GLY A 42 -18.44 -19.07 -33.77
C GLY A 42 -17.20 -19.93 -34.12
N TYR A 43 -16.88 -20.09 -35.43
CA TYR A 43 -15.69 -20.80 -35.86
C TYR A 43 -14.93 -19.98 -36.91
N VAL A 44 -13.64 -20.27 -37.05
CA VAL A 44 -12.74 -19.68 -38.06
C VAL A 44 -11.97 -20.77 -38.82
N ASP A 45 -11.29 -20.40 -39.91
CA ASP A 45 -10.52 -21.32 -40.76
C ASP A 45 -9.02 -21.42 -40.39
N ASN A 46 -8.63 -20.85 -39.29
CA ASN A 46 -7.27 -20.87 -38.78
C ASN A 46 -7.24 -21.45 -37.33
N ASN A 47 -6.04 -21.81 -36.84
CA ASN A 47 -5.81 -22.40 -35.53
C ASN A 47 -4.66 -21.69 -34.78
N PHE A 48 -4.65 -20.36 -34.86
CA PHE A 48 -3.52 -19.56 -34.38
C PHE A 48 -3.77 -18.94 -33.01
N ASP A 49 -4.90 -19.25 -32.38
CA ASP A 49 -5.23 -18.76 -31.05
C ASP A 49 -4.37 -19.44 -30.00
N GLU A 50 -3.58 -18.66 -29.30
CA GLU A 50 -2.74 -19.08 -28.17
C GLU A 50 -3.48 -18.91 -26.83
N TYR A 51 -4.48 -18.02 -26.78
CA TYR A 51 -5.27 -17.65 -25.61
C TYR A 51 -6.78 -17.66 -25.88
N PRO A 52 -7.43 -18.84 -26.00
CA PRO A 52 -8.79 -18.98 -26.49
C PRO A 52 -9.91 -18.37 -25.61
N PHE A 53 -9.57 -17.82 -24.47
CA PHE A 53 -10.48 -17.19 -23.52
C PHE A 53 -9.97 -15.82 -23.06
N ASP A 54 -9.26 -15.11 -23.93
CA ASP A 54 -8.75 -13.76 -23.72
C ASP A 54 -9.68 -12.74 -24.43
N PHE A 55 -10.72 -12.30 -23.71
CA PHE A 55 -11.81 -11.51 -24.29
C PHE A 55 -11.45 -10.06 -24.61
N ASP A 56 -10.35 -9.53 -24.07
CA ASP A 56 -9.91 -8.16 -24.36
C ASP A 56 -8.56 -8.07 -25.10
N ASN A 57 -7.98 -9.25 -25.40
CA ASN A 57 -6.75 -9.40 -26.19
C ASN A 57 -5.50 -8.78 -25.56
N ASP A 58 -5.34 -8.96 -24.25
CA ASP A 58 -4.16 -8.52 -23.52
C ASP A 58 -3.11 -9.62 -23.28
N ALA A 59 -3.39 -10.86 -23.72
CA ALA A 59 -2.62 -12.08 -23.58
C ALA A 59 -2.73 -12.74 -22.19
N HIS A 60 -3.82 -12.45 -21.47
CA HIS A 60 -4.20 -13.14 -20.23
C HIS A 60 -5.60 -13.76 -20.43
N GLU A 61 -5.73 -15.05 -20.12
CA GLU A 61 -7.04 -15.74 -20.16
C GLU A 61 -7.87 -15.37 -18.94
N THR A 62 -9.20 -15.41 -19.04
CA THR A 62 -10.19 -15.20 -17.96
C THR A 62 -9.79 -15.80 -16.59
N GLU A 63 -9.09 -16.94 -16.60
CA GLU A 63 -8.64 -17.60 -15.35
C GLU A 63 -7.55 -16.80 -14.62
N PHE A 64 -6.80 -15.98 -15.36
CA PHE A 64 -5.64 -15.22 -14.87
C PHE A 64 -5.79 -13.73 -15.04
N ASP A 65 -6.95 -13.27 -15.52
CA ASP A 65 -7.30 -11.89 -15.71
C ASP A 65 -8.37 -11.46 -14.72
N CYS A 66 -8.15 -10.34 -14.05
CA CYS A 66 -9.10 -9.81 -13.10
C CYS A 66 -10.20 -8.93 -13.75
N ASP A 67 -9.98 -8.40 -14.96
CA ASP A 67 -11.01 -7.66 -15.73
C ASP A 67 -10.95 -7.97 -17.23
N ASP A 68 -11.53 -9.10 -17.63
CA ASP A 68 -11.66 -9.64 -18.99
C ASP A 68 -12.23 -8.68 -20.06
N LEU A 69 -12.48 -7.44 -19.72
CA LEU A 69 -13.03 -6.42 -20.63
C LEU A 69 -12.17 -5.16 -20.73
N ASP A 70 -11.05 -5.10 -19.99
CA ASP A 70 -10.13 -3.97 -19.98
C ASP A 70 -8.68 -4.43 -20.08
N ALA A 71 -8.14 -4.58 -21.27
CA ALA A 71 -6.76 -4.98 -21.59
C ALA A 71 -5.64 -4.17 -20.91
N THR A 72 -5.95 -3.32 -19.96
CA THR A 72 -4.98 -2.60 -19.12
C THR A 72 -4.94 -3.11 -17.69
N ILE A 73 -5.83 -4.04 -17.31
CA ILE A 73 -6.02 -4.52 -15.96
C ILE A 73 -6.08 -6.05 -15.92
N TRP A 74 -4.95 -6.71 -15.85
CA TRP A 74 -4.85 -8.17 -15.75
C TRP A 74 -4.57 -8.67 -14.32
N ASP A 75 -4.15 -7.78 -13.39
CA ASP A 75 -3.78 -8.13 -12.02
C ASP A 75 -4.44 -7.17 -11.03
N GLU A 76 -4.75 -7.66 -9.84
CA GLU A 76 -5.31 -6.85 -8.77
C GLU A 76 -4.27 -5.86 -8.24
N VAL A 77 -4.71 -4.65 -7.92
CA VAL A 77 -3.90 -3.60 -7.28
C VAL A 77 -4.28 -3.49 -5.82
N THR A 78 -3.28 -3.55 -4.94
CA THR A 78 -3.48 -3.36 -3.49
C THR A 78 -3.68 -1.87 -3.18
N TYR A 79 -4.76 -1.57 -2.49
CA TYR A 79 -5.06 -0.28 -1.88
C TYR A 79 -5.23 -0.44 -0.38
N TYR A 80 -5.10 0.67 0.35
CA TYR A 80 -5.20 0.71 1.81
C TYR A 80 -6.41 1.55 2.21
N THR A 81 -7.13 1.12 3.23
CA THR A 81 -8.29 1.85 3.75
C THR A 81 -7.88 3.25 4.18
N ASP A 82 -8.65 4.26 3.76
CA ASP A 82 -8.55 5.68 4.11
C ASP A 82 -9.92 6.07 4.70
N ALA A 83 -10.10 5.81 6.00
CA ALA A 83 -11.41 5.94 6.64
C ALA A 83 -11.78 7.39 6.97
N ASP A 84 -10.80 8.26 7.17
CA ASP A 84 -11.02 9.67 7.48
C ASP A 84 -10.88 10.60 6.26
N LEU A 85 -10.48 10.02 5.11
CA LEU A 85 -10.40 10.68 3.81
C LEU A 85 -9.34 11.78 3.72
N ASP A 86 -8.20 11.57 4.34
CA ASP A 86 -7.07 12.50 4.28
C ASP A 86 -6.01 12.14 3.21
N THR A 87 -6.23 11.03 2.49
CA THR A 87 -5.41 10.47 1.42
C THR A 87 -4.24 9.57 1.87
N TYR A 88 -4.08 9.35 3.14
CA TYR A 88 -3.20 8.34 3.71
C TYR A 88 -4.03 7.14 4.16
N GLY A 89 -3.47 5.97 4.22
CA GLY A 89 -4.20 4.74 4.53
C GLY A 89 -3.50 3.86 5.56
N ASP A 90 -4.29 3.03 6.21
CA ASP A 90 -3.81 2.09 7.24
C ASP A 90 -3.05 0.93 6.60
N ILE A 91 -1.76 0.80 6.90
CA ILE A 91 -0.92 -0.33 6.47
C ILE A 91 -1.48 -1.70 6.89
N ASN A 92 -2.31 -1.75 7.93
CA ASN A 92 -2.87 -2.99 8.44
C ASN A 92 -4.23 -3.34 7.81
N ALA A 93 -4.74 -2.48 6.91
CA ALA A 93 -6.02 -2.67 6.23
C ALA A 93 -5.88 -2.63 4.70
N PRO A 94 -5.02 -3.50 4.10
CA PRO A 94 -4.92 -3.62 2.65
C PRO A 94 -6.13 -4.37 2.09
N GLU A 95 -6.59 -3.94 0.90
CA GLU A 95 -7.57 -4.66 0.08
C GLU A 95 -7.12 -4.64 -1.39
N ASP A 96 -7.36 -5.73 -2.09
CA ASP A 96 -7.00 -5.88 -3.49
C ASP A 96 -8.23 -5.60 -4.38
N PHE A 97 -8.04 -4.80 -5.42
CA PHE A 97 -9.08 -4.42 -6.36
C PHE A 97 -8.60 -4.59 -7.80
N CYS A 98 -9.46 -5.10 -8.64
CA CYS A 98 -9.30 -5.11 -10.08
C CYS A 98 -9.57 -3.69 -10.63
N SER A 99 -8.68 -2.76 -10.39
CA SER A 99 -8.82 -1.36 -10.80
C SER A 99 -7.51 -0.60 -10.68
N LEU A 100 -7.16 0.19 -11.69
CA LEU A 100 -6.00 1.09 -11.66
C LEU A 100 -6.24 2.39 -10.87
N THR A 101 -7.47 2.60 -10.42
CA THR A 101 -7.81 3.78 -9.60
C THR A 101 -8.38 3.36 -8.27
N ALA A 102 -7.87 3.97 -7.19
CA ALA A 102 -8.34 3.68 -5.86
C ALA A 102 -9.86 3.95 -5.73
N PRO A 103 -10.64 3.01 -5.21
CA PRO A 103 -12.03 3.25 -4.84
C PRO A 103 -12.16 4.35 -3.78
N ILE A 104 -13.37 4.88 -3.61
CA ILE A 104 -13.61 5.88 -2.56
C ILE A 104 -13.38 5.23 -1.18
N GLY A 105 -12.59 5.89 -0.33
CA GLY A 105 -12.20 5.37 0.98
C GLY A 105 -10.97 4.46 0.95
N PHE A 106 -10.23 4.50 -0.17
CA PHE A 106 -8.97 3.78 -0.33
C PHE A 106 -7.91 4.67 -0.97
N THR A 107 -6.67 4.39 -0.69
CA THR A 107 -5.50 5.08 -1.23
C THR A 107 -4.36 4.11 -1.54
N THR A 108 -3.39 4.53 -2.32
CA THR A 108 -2.13 3.80 -2.53
C THR A 108 -1.08 4.09 -1.46
N ASP A 109 -1.28 5.14 -0.68
CA ASP A 109 -0.43 5.47 0.46
C ASP A 109 -0.85 4.61 1.67
N PHE A 110 0.11 4.13 2.44
CA PHE A 110 -0.08 3.24 3.60
C PHE A 110 0.59 3.80 4.87
N SER A 111 0.83 5.11 4.89
CA SER A 111 1.64 5.74 5.96
C SER A 111 0.80 6.31 7.10
N ASP A 112 -0.53 6.17 7.05
CA ASP A 112 -1.37 6.67 8.12
C ASP A 112 -1.16 5.92 9.43
N CYS A 113 -0.94 6.67 10.47
CA CYS A 113 -0.76 6.13 11.81
C CYS A 113 -2.06 6.12 12.64
N ASP A 114 -3.11 6.91 12.24
CA ASP A 114 -4.44 6.92 12.87
C ASP A 114 -5.55 7.21 11.84
N ASP A 115 -5.93 6.20 11.08
CA ASP A 115 -6.96 6.18 10.01
C ASP A 115 -8.37 6.63 10.48
N THR A 116 -8.50 7.21 11.66
CA THR A 116 -9.72 7.80 12.18
C THR A 116 -9.62 9.31 12.40
N ASN A 117 -8.48 9.92 12.14
CA ASN A 117 -8.18 11.31 12.48
C ASN A 117 -7.33 12.00 11.42
N SER A 118 -7.94 12.60 10.44
CA SER A 118 -7.32 13.31 9.30
C SER A 118 -6.33 14.46 9.64
N GLN A 119 -5.98 14.64 10.88
CA GLN A 119 -4.93 15.57 11.32
C GLN A 119 -3.68 14.83 11.79
N LEU A 120 -3.70 13.48 11.75
CA LEU A 120 -2.68 12.63 12.35
C LEU A 120 -2.31 11.47 11.42
N PHE A 121 -1.71 11.78 10.29
CA PHE A 121 -1.29 10.85 9.25
C PHE A 121 0.19 10.40 9.37
N GLU A 122 0.94 11.00 10.29
CA GLU A 122 2.34 10.65 10.56
C GLU A 122 2.68 10.76 12.04
N ASP A 123 3.64 9.95 12.48
CA ASP A 123 4.17 10.03 13.83
C ASP A 123 4.75 11.43 14.11
N GLN A 124 4.35 12.00 15.26
CA GLN A 124 4.84 13.28 15.73
C GLN A 124 6.09 13.10 16.61
N LEU A 125 7.02 14.06 16.51
CA LEU A 125 8.25 14.07 17.27
C LEU A 125 8.07 14.81 18.60
N TYR A 126 8.41 14.16 19.71
CA TYR A 126 8.41 14.72 21.05
C TYR A 126 9.71 14.45 21.78
N TYR A 127 10.11 15.39 22.65
CA TYR A 127 11.36 15.36 23.40
C TYR A 127 11.09 15.10 24.87
N ALA A 128 11.92 14.28 25.53
CA ALA A 128 11.78 13.97 26.93
C ALA A 128 12.00 15.21 27.81
N ASP A 129 11.09 15.45 28.74
CA ASP A 129 11.13 16.46 29.79
C ASP A 129 11.32 15.74 31.12
N VAL A 130 12.58 15.48 31.47
CA VAL A 130 12.94 14.57 32.56
C VAL A 130 12.83 15.26 33.93
N ASP A 131 13.18 16.53 34.03
CA ASP A 131 13.15 17.32 35.25
C ASP A 131 11.84 18.10 35.42
N GLY A 132 11.01 18.19 34.35
CA GLY A 132 9.68 18.77 34.41
C GLY A 132 9.63 20.29 34.27
N ASP A 133 10.65 20.88 33.65
CA ASP A 133 10.74 22.33 33.45
C ASP A 133 9.99 22.83 32.21
N GLY A 134 9.51 21.92 31.36
CA GLY A 134 8.81 22.20 30.12
C GLY A 134 9.73 22.36 28.92
N LEU A 135 11.02 22.08 29.07
CA LEU A 135 12.00 21.99 27.98
C LEU A 135 12.33 20.51 27.71
N GLY A 136 12.63 20.17 26.48
CA GLY A 136 12.91 18.80 26.07
C GLY A 136 14.38 18.57 25.71
N ASP A 137 14.91 17.41 26.11
CA ASP A 137 16.26 16.99 25.79
C ASP A 137 16.40 16.73 24.27
N PRO A 138 17.22 17.47 23.53
CA PRO A 138 17.42 17.26 22.11
C PRO A 138 18.05 15.88 21.76
N ASN A 139 18.55 15.15 22.76
CA ASN A 139 19.18 13.83 22.54
C ASN A 139 18.26 12.67 22.98
N ASP A 140 17.14 12.98 23.67
CA ASP A 140 16.14 11.97 24.07
C ASP A 140 14.77 12.33 23.51
N TYR A 141 14.35 11.60 22.48
CA TYR A 141 13.12 11.87 21.75
C TYR A 141 12.41 10.60 21.34
N THR A 142 11.12 10.74 21.02
CA THR A 142 10.29 9.65 20.51
C THR A 142 9.42 10.12 19.36
N PHE A 143 9.08 9.18 18.48
CA PHE A 143 8.06 9.37 17.45
C PHE A 143 6.82 8.58 17.87
N VAL A 144 5.69 9.24 17.94
CA VAL A 144 4.42 8.61 18.31
C VAL A 144 3.26 9.23 17.55
N CYS A 145 2.29 8.41 17.22
CA CYS A 145 1.05 8.79 16.57
C CYS A 145 0.09 9.45 17.59
N LEU A 146 0.37 10.68 17.95
CA LEU A 146 -0.44 11.49 18.88
C LEU A 146 -0.33 12.96 18.51
N LEU A 147 -1.44 13.72 18.59
CA LEU A 147 -1.46 15.19 18.40
C LEU A 147 -0.89 15.97 19.58
N THR A 148 -0.74 15.36 20.73
CA THR A 148 -0.23 15.99 21.95
C THR A 148 0.86 15.15 22.57
N PRO A 149 1.87 15.79 23.21
CA PRO A 149 2.96 15.05 23.83
C PRO A 149 2.45 14.03 24.85
N PRO A 150 3.04 12.84 24.90
CA PRO A 150 2.87 11.90 26.01
C PRO A 150 3.30 12.54 27.34
N ILE A 151 2.89 11.93 28.47
CA ILE A 151 3.33 12.37 29.79
C ILE A 151 4.85 12.27 29.88
N GLY A 152 5.52 13.36 30.30
CA GLY A 152 6.97 13.45 30.39
C GLY A 152 7.66 13.81 29.07
N TYR A 153 6.90 14.31 28.08
CA TYR A 153 7.43 14.80 26.82
C TYR A 153 6.87 16.16 26.46
N VAL A 154 7.61 16.92 25.67
CA VAL A 154 7.26 18.27 25.20
C VAL A 154 7.54 18.41 23.69
N TYR A 155 7.07 19.51 23.06
CA TYR A 155 7.27 19.79 21.64
C TYR A 155 8.65 20.37 21.29
N ASN A 156 9.29 21.05 22.23
CA ASN A 156 10.55 21.75 22.00
C ASN A 156 11.76 20.87 22.36
N ALA A 157 12.93 21.23 21.85
CA ALA A 157 14.20 20.56 22.10
C ALA A 157 15.22 21.55 22.71
N ASP A 158 14.73 22.41 23.60
CA ASP A 158 15.48 23.57 24.07
C ASP A 158 16.21 23.34 25.41
N ASP A 159 16.13 22.09 25.93
CA ASP A 159 16.80 21.73 27.19
C ASP A 159 18.28 21.43 26.97
N PHE A 160 19.12 22.26 27.57
CA PHE A 160 20.58 22.09 27.58
C PHE A 160 21.10 21.39 28.85
N TYR A 161 20.21 21.24 29.85
CA TYR A 161 20.53 20.62 31.15
C TYR A 161 19.43 19.65 31.59
N PRO A 162 19.24 18.51 30.87
CA PRO A 162 18.08 17.62 30.99
C PRO A 162 17.82 16.97 32.35
N ILE A 163 18.67 17.20 33.32
CA ILE A 163 18.55 16.73 34.70
C ILE A 163 19.01 17.82 35.66
N ASP A 164 18.37 19.00 35.55
CA ASP A 164 18.54 20.17 36.44
C ASP A 164 17.19 20.45 37.10
N PHE A 165 16.89 19.75 38.21
CA PHE A 165 15.56 19.71 38.81
C PHE A 165 15.11 21.01 39.48
N ASP A 166 16.02 21.92 39.77
CA ASP A 166 15.70 23.22 40.37
C ASP A 166 15.94 24.40 39.40
N ASN A 167 16.42 24.11 38.18
CA ASN A 167 16.63 25.06 37.10
C ASN A 167 17.63 26.18 37.44
N ASP A 168 18.69 25.86 38.16
CA ASP A 168 19.75 26.83 38.46
C ASP A 168 20.87 26.88 37.41
N GLY A 169 20.85 25.97 36.42
CA GLY A 169 21.84 25.82 35.35
C GLY A 169 22.95 24.84 35.68
N THR A 170 22.80 24.05 36.74
CA THR A 170 23.73 23.01 37.16
C THR A 170 23.03 21.65 37.16
N GLN A 171 23.56 20.69 36.42
CA GLN A 171 22.97 19.34 36.39
C GLN A 171 23.12 18.64 37.73
N THR A 172 22.15 17.80 38.15
CA THR A 172 22.11 16.95 39.35
C THR A 172 23.43 16.33 39.74
N GLN A 173 24.23 15.86 38.79
CA GLN A 173 25.53 15.20 39.10
C GLN A 173 26.61 16.20 39.57
N TYR A 174 26.41 17.49 39.40
CA TYR A 174 27.35 18.56 39.77
C TYR A 174 26.75 19.52 40.78
N ASP A 175 25.46 19.40 41.09
CA ASP A 175 24.75 20.17 42.07
C ASP A 175 24.79 19.49 43.44
N CYS A 176 24.99 20.26 44.50
CA CYS A 176 25.04 19.75 45.84
C CYS A 176 23.69 19.77 46.59
N ASP A 177 22.70 20.50 46.04
CA ASP A 177 21.29 20.45 46.51
C ASP A 177 20.31 20.71 45.34
N ASP A 178 20.05 19.70 44.56
CA ASP A 178 19.26 19.62 43.36
C ASP A 178 17.75 20.00 43.51
N LEU A 179 17.40 20.54 44.63
CA LEU A 179 16.07 21.05 44.98
C LEU A 179 16.07 22.49 45.44
N ASP A 180 17.24 23.16 45.56
CA ASP A 180 17.39 24.54 45.98
C ASP A 180 18.30 25.32 45.01
N ALA A 181 17.71 25.97 44.02
CA ALA A 181 18.39 26.77 42.99
C ALA A 181 19.31 27.91 43.54
N THR A 182 19.53 27.97 44.80
CA THR A 182 20.50 28.87 45.43
C THR A 182 21.79 28.20 45.88
N ILE A 183 21.86 26.87 45.81
CA ILE A 183 22.94 26.04 46.32
C ILE A 183 23.46 25.08 45.24
N TRP A 184 24.31 25.57 44.37
CA TRP A 184 24.92 24.79 43.26
C TRP A 184 26.35 24.29 43.54
N ASP A 185 26.99 24.75 44.65
CA ASP A 185 28.36 24.36 45.00
C ASP A 185 28.54 24.17 46.51
N GLU A 186 29.48 23.31 46.88
CA GLU A 186 29.80 23.05 48.32
C GLU A 186 30.39 24.31 49.00
N VAL A 187 29.76 24.71 50.06
CA VAL A 187 30.28 25.84 50.90
C VAL A 187 31.26 25.31 51.92
N THR A 188 32.52 25.71 51.81
CA THR A 188 33.53 25.36 52.79
C THR A 188 33.51 26.31 53.99
N TYR A 189 33.13 25.77 55.14
CA TYR A 189 33.22 26.51 56.41
C TYR A 189 34.55 26.28 57.11
N TYR A 190 35.19 27.35 57.52
CA TYR A 190 36.40 27.27 58.35
C TYR A 190 36.05 27.39 59.80
N THR A 191 36.53 26.50 60.69
CA THR A 191 36.36 26.61 62.12
C THR A 191 37.35 27.58 62.69
N ASP A 192 36.89 28.55 63.46
CA ASP A 192 37.76 29.40 64.28
C ASP A 192 38.44 28.59 65.37
N ALA A 193 39.78 28.71 65.44
CA ALA A 193 40.61 27.96 66.38
C ALA A 193 40.72 28.66 67.73
#